data_52700e2f9687b23389179f39aa9999c1
#
_entry.id   52700e2f9687b23389179f39aa9999c1
#
_cell.length_a   1.000
_cell.length_b   1.000
_cell.length_c   1.000
_cell.angle_alpha   90.00
_cell.angle_beta   90.00
_cell.angle_gamma   90.00
#
_symmetry.space_group_name_H-M   'P 1'
#
loop_
_entity.id
_entity.type
_entity.pdbx_description
1 polymer ?
#
loop_
_entity_poly.entity_id
_entity_poly.type
_entity_poly.pdbx_seq_one_letter_code
_entity_poly.pdbx_strand_id
1 'polypeptide(L)'
;MDKTKRKAIIAGNWKMNKTPSEAKALLEAVVPAVKDADCEVIACVPFVDLSVALETTKGSNVKIGAENCHWAESGAFTGEISALMLKEMGVEYVVLGHSERRQYFSETDETVNKRTKAALAAGLKPIVCVGELLWERECDITEEVIARQIKLDLFNVTADELKNIVIAYEPVWAIGTGKTATAYQAEEVCAFIRATIAKPVSYTHLDVYKRQLLLRRNF
;
A
#
# COMPACT_ATOMS: atom_id res chain seq x y z
N MET A 1 -12.06 13.10 9.60
CA MET A 1 -12.01 11.63 9.76
C MET A 1 -12.51 11.27 11.15
N ASP A 2 -13.46 10.36 11.25
CA ASP A 2 -13.95 9.88 12.56
C ASP A 2 -12.92 8.91 13.16
N LYS A 3 -12.14 9.41 14.11
CA LYS A 3 -11.06 8.62 14.75
C LYS A 3 -11.59 7.46 15.60
N THR A 4 -12.87 7.44 15.96
CA THR A 4 -13.47 6.33 16.71
C THR A 4 -13.68 5.10 15.83
N LYS A 5 -13.78 5.31 14.53
CA LYS A 5 -14.04 4.26 13.54
C LYS A 5 -12.83 3.86 12.70
N ARG A 6 -11.77 4.70 12.65
CA ARG A 6 -10.61 4.47 11.78
C ARG A 6 -9.32 4.89 12.47
N LYS A 7 -8.35 3.99 12.53
CA LYS A 7 -6.98 4.34 12.91
C LYS A 7 -6.30 5.00 11.71
N ALA A 8 -5.70 6.17 11.92
CA ALA A 8 -4.87 6.81 10.90
C ALA A 8 -3.62 5.96 10.63
N ILE A 9 -3.21 5.89 9.37
CA ILE A 9 -1.98 5.23 8.94
C ILE A 9 -1.14 6.26 8.18
N ILE A 10 0.12 6.37 8.54
CA ILE A 10 1.14 7.12 7.80
C ILE A 10 2.17 6.12 7.31
N ALA A 11 2.18 5.83 6.03
CA ALA A 11 3.15 4.93 5.42
C ALA A 11 4.05 5.69 4.46
N GLY A 12 5.36 5.64 4.70
CA GLY A 12 6.37 6.18 3.80
C GLY A 12 6.82 5.10 2.81
N ASN A 13 6.57 5.31 1.52
CA ASN A 13 7.15 4.48 0.47
C ASN A 13 8.51 5.07 0.08
N TRP A 14 9.60 4.40 0.46
CA TRP A 14 10.96 4.90 0.20
C TRP A 14 11.38 4.75 -1.25
N LYS A 15 10.72 3.84 -1.97
CA LYS A 15 11.05 3.52 -3.35
C LYS A 15 12.52 3.04 -3.44
N MET A 16 13.19 3.31 -4.55
CA MET A 16 14.61 2.95 -4.74
C MET A 16 15.52 4.03 -4.13
N ASN A 17 15.44 4.21 -2.81
CA ASN A 17 16.28 5.16 -2.08
C ASN A 17 16.81 4.54 -0.80
N LYS A 18 17.94 5.04 -0.37
CA LYS A 18 18.71 4.65 0.81
C LYS A 18 19.52 3.35 0.60
N THR A 19 20.69 3.38 1.19
CA THR A 19 21.50 2.21 1.47
C THR A 19 21.23 1.74 2.89
N PRO A 20 21.62 0.51 3.27
CA PRO A 20 21.38 0.01 4.64
C PRO A 20 21.88 0.93 5.74
N SER A 21 23.02 1.60 5.55
CA SER A 21 23.57 2.54 6.53
C SER A 21 22.73 3.82 6.65
N GLU A 22 22.25 4.35 5.51
CA GLU A 22 21.37 5.52 5.48
C GLU A 22 19.97 5.18 6.01
N ALA A 23 19.47 3.98 5.72
CA ALA A 23 18.22 3.46 6.25
C ALA A 23 18.26 3.39 7.79
N LYS A 24 19.34 2.84 8.34
CA LYS A 24 19.56 2.81 9.79
C LYS A 24 19.55 4.20 10.38
N ALA A 25 20.35 5.11 9.86
CA ALA A 25 20.45 6.47 10.38
C ALA A 25 19.12 7.22 10.34
N LEU A 26 18.34 7.06 9.25
CA LEU A 26 17.02 7.67 9.13
C LEU A 26 16.03 7.08 10.16
N LEU A 27 16.00 5.77 10.33
CA LEU A 27 15.09 5.11 11.28
C LEU A 27 15.45 5.41 12.73
N GLU A 28 16.73 5.53 13.06
CA GLU A 28 17.20 5.99 14.38
C GLU A 28 16.68 7.40 14.72
N ALA A 29 16.53 8.27 13.70
CA ALA A 29 15.93 9.59 13.87
C ALA A 29 14.39 9.56 13.91
N VAL A 30 13.75 8.70 13.10
CA VAL A 30 12.28 8.59 13.01
C VAL A 30 11.67 7.97 14.27
N VAL A 31 12.25 6.89 14.80
CA VAL A 31 11.70 6.15 15.93
C VAL A 31 11.39 7.05 17.13
N PRO A 32 12.32 7.86 17.65
CA PRO A 32 12.00 8.75 18.76
C PRO A 32 11.02 9.87 18.39
N ALA A 33 11.05 10.35 17.14
CA ALA A 33 10.20 11.43 16.68
C ALA A 33 8.72 11.04 16.59
N VAL A 34 8.42 9.75 16.39
CA VAL A 34 7.04 9.24 16.25
C VAL A 34 6.57 8.42 17.46
N LYS A 35 7.34 8.41 18.55
CA LYS A 35 7.06 7.59 19.74
C LYS A 35 5.64 7.75 20.27
N ASP A 36 5.14 8.99 20.31
CA ASP A 36 3.83 9.34 20.84
C ASP A 36 2.79 9.62 19.74
N ALA A 37 3.03 9.14 18.51
CA ALA A 37 2.12 9.37 17.38
C ALA A 37 0.77 8.66 17.58
N ASP A 38 -0.32 9.41 17.43
CA ASP A 38 -1.71 8.91 17.46
C ASP A 38 -2.11 8.32 16.07
N CYS A 39 -1.20 7.58 15.47
CA CYS A 39 -1.40 6.89 14.19
C CYS A 39 -0.49 5.67 14.09
N GLU A 40 -0.76 4.82 13.13
CA GLU A 40 0.15 3.73 12.76
C GLU A 40 1.20 4.27 11.79
N VAL A 41 2.48 4.13 12.14
CA VAL A 41 3.60 4.61 11.32
C VAL A 41 4.26 3.41 10.65
N ILE A 42 4.39 3.47 9.33
CA ILE A 42 4.93 2.37 8.51
C ILE A 42 6.06 2.93 7.63
N ALA A 43 7.21 2.28 7.64
CA ALA A 43 8.29 2.50 6.68
C ALA A 43 8.28 1.34 5.68
N CYS A 44 7.92 1.62 4.42
CA CYS A 44 8.03 0.66 3.33
C CYS A 44 9.38 0.89 2.65
N VAL A 45 10.27 -0.08 2.77
CA VAL A 45 11.68 0.03 2.43
C VAL A 45 12.09 -0.97 1.34
N PRO A 46 13.14 -0.69 0.56
CA PRO A 46 13.74 -1.66 -0.37
C PRO A 46 14.09 -2.98 0.33
N PHE A 47 14.05 -4.09 -0.41
CA PHE A 47 14.35 -5.42 0.15
C PHE A 47 15.72 -5.49 0.83
N VAL A 48 16.71 -4.77 0.30
CA VAL A 48 18.07 -4.74 0.84
C VAL A 48 18.14 -4.11 2.24
N ASP A 49 17.15 -3.27 2.58
CA ASP A 49 17.09 -2.54 3.85
C ASP A 49 16.22 -3.22 4.91
N LEU A 50 15.47 -4.26 4.55
CA LEU A 50 14.51 -4.89 5.47
C LEU A 50 15.13 -5.38 6.76
N SER A 51 16.27 -6.06 6.70
CA SER A 51 16.94 -6.60 7.90
C SER A 51 17.35 -5.50 8.86
N VAL A 52 18.03 -4.46 8.35
CA VAL A 52 18.46 -3.33 9.18
C VAL A 52 17.29 -2.51 9.70
N ALA A 53 16.22 -2.38 8.89
CA ALA A 53 15.02 -1.65 9.29
C ALA A 53 14.30 -2.36 10.45
N LEU A 54 14.11 -3.68 10.35
CA LEU A 54 13.50 -4.50 11.40
C LEU A 54 14.30 -4.48 12.69
N GLU A 55 15.63 -4.56 12.60
CA GLU A 55 16.51 -4.48 13.77
C GLU A 55 16.43 -3.11 14.43
N THR A 56 16.54 -2.03 13.66
CA THR A 56 16.54 -0.64 14.16
C THR A 56 15.22 -0.25 14.80
N THR A 57 14.09 -0.76 14.28
CA THR A 57 12.75 -0.42 14.78
C THR A 57 12.24 -1.37 15.87
N LYS A 58 13.03 -2.37 16.26
CA LYS A 58 12.64 -3.38 17.26
C LYS A 58 12.20 -2.74 18.58
N GLY A 59 11.00 -3.10 19.02
CA GLY A 59 10.42 -2.57 20.27
C GLY A 59 9.82 -1.17 20.14
N SER A 60 9.83 -0.55 18.95
CA SER A 60 9.18 0.73 18.69
C SER A 60 7.76 0.57 18.17
N ASN A 61 7.06 1.70 17.94
CA ASN A 61 5.76 1.75 17.29
C ASN A 61 5.84 1.85 15.75
N VAL A 62 7.04 1.88 15.16
CA VAL A 62 7.24 1.91 13.70
C VAL A 62 7.12 0.49 13.15
N LYS A 63 6.28 0.31 12.15
CA LYS A 63 6.09 -0.94 11.42
C LYS A 63 6.91 -0.94 10.13
N ILE A 64 7.36 -2.11 9.72
CA ILE A 64 8.12 -2.27 8.48
C ILE A 64 7.25 -2.91 7.41
N GLY A 65 7.30 -2.34 6.21
CA GLY A 65 6.69 -2.84 4.99
C GLY A 65 7.75 -3.11 3.91
N ALA A 66 7.46 -4.07 3.05
CA ALA A 66 8.19 -4.27 1.81
C ALA A 66 7.50 -3.51 0.67
N GLU A 67 8.23 -3.24 -0.41
CA GLU A 67 7.73 -2.48 -1.57
C GLU A 67 7.14 -3.36 -2.68
N ASN A 68 7.22 -4.68 -2.55
CA ASN A 68 6.61 -5.68 -3.42
C ASN A 68 6.72 -7.07 -2.79
N CYS A 69 6.01 -8.06 -3.36
CA CYS A 69 6.28 -9.49 -3.21
C CYS A 69 5.84 -10.26 -4.44
N HIS A 70 6.37 -11.45 -4.65
CA HIS A 70 5.88 -12.39 -5.68
C HIS A 70 4.69 -13.21 -5.14
N TRP A 71 3.83 -13.69 -6.05
CA TRP A 71 2.66 -14.49 -5.68
C TRP A 71 2.94 -15.97 -5.46
N ALA A 72 4.05 -16.51 -5.99
CA ALA A 72 4.46 -17.88 -5.72
C ALA A 72 5.20 -17.97 -4.37
N GLU A 73 5.00 -19.06 -3.66
CA GLU A 73 5.67 -19.32 -2.38
C GLU A 73 7.16 -19.61 -2.57
N SER A 74 7.50 -20.30 -3.66
CA SER A 74 8.87 -20.65 -4.04
C SER A 74 8.93 -21.01 -5.53
N GLY A 75 10.11 -21.25 -6.07
CA GLY A 75 10.28 -21.75 -7.43
C GLY A 75 11.34 -21.04 -8.25
N ALA A 76 11.31 -21.25 -9.55
CA ALA A 76 12.28 -20.71 -10.52
C ALA A 76 11.93 -19.26 -10.90
N PHE A 77 12.01 -18.35 -9.93
CA PHE A 77 11.73 -16.91 -10.06
C PHE A 77 12.94 -16.10 -9.59
N THR A 78 14.03 -16.21 -10.31
CA THR A 78 15.30 -15.57 -9.95
C THR A 78 15.13 -14.07 -9.71
N GLY A 79 15.50 -13.61 -8.51
CA GLY A 79 15.40 -12.21 -8.11
C GLY A 79 14.10 -11.83 -7.39
N GLU A 80 13.08 -12.68 -7.38
CA GLU A 80 11.82 -12.43 -6.68
C GLU A 80 11.88 -12.81 -5.20
N ILE A 81 11.06 -12.15 -4.41
CA ILE A 81 10.89 -12.37 -2.97
C ILE A 81 9.45 -12.80 -2.71
N SER A 82 9.27 -13.96 -2.08
CA SER A 82 7.93 -14.44 -1.75
C SER A 82 7.35 -13.77 -0.50
N ALA A 83 6.02 -13.80 -0.38
CA ALA A 83 5.33 -13.29 0.80
C ALA A 83 5.74 -14.06 2.08
N LEU A 84 6.04 -15.36 1.96
CA LEU A 84 6.51 -16.18 3.09
C LEU A 84 7.89 -15.73 3.58
N MET A 85 8.83 -15.41 2.66
CA MET A 85 10.15 -14.87 3.04
C MET A 85 10.01 -13.56 3.82
N LEU A 86 9.13 -12.67 3.39
CA LEU A 86 8.87 -11.40 4.09
C LEU A 86 8.27 -11.64 5.48
N LYS A 87 7.31 -12.56 5.57
CA LYS A 87 6.66 -12.88 6.84
C LYS A 87 7.64 -13.48 7.85
N GLU A 88 8.49 -14.40 7.41
CA GLU A 88 9.53 -15.02 8.23
C GLU A 88 10.50 -13.97 8.82
N MET A 89 10.84 -12.94 8.04
CA MET A 89 11.67 -11.82 8.51
C MET A 89 10.98 -10.97 9.58
N GLY A 90 9.66 -11.00 9.68
CA GLY A 90 8.88 -10.14 10.58
C GLY A 90 8.31 -8.89 9.92
N VAL A 91 8.31 -8.80 8.59
CA VAL A 91 7.63 -7.74 7.84
C VAL A 91 6.13 -7.83 8.08
N GLU A 92 5.46 -6.69 8.30
CA GLU A 92 4.00 -6.65 8.54
C GLU A 92 3.20 -6.19 7.32
N TYR A 93 3.75 -5.30 6.51
CA TYR A 93 3.06 -4.67 5.39
C TYR A 93 3.78 -4.95 4.07
N VAL A 94 3.04 -4.85 2.96
CA VAL A 94 3.63 -4.90 1.61
C VAL A 94 2.87 -4.00 0.67
N VAL A 95 3.58 -3.13 -0.04
CA VAL A 95 3.02 -2.27 -1.11
C VAL A 95 2.87 -3.09 -2.38
N LEU A 96 1.69 -3.07 -3.00
CA LEU A 96 1.38 -3.84 -4.20
C LEU A 96 0.70 -2.96 -5.24
N GLY A 97 1.01 -3.17 -6.52
CA GLY A 97 0.38 -2.46 -7.62
C GLY A 97 0.69 -0.97 -7.68
N HIS A 98 1.81 -0.52 -7.08
CA HIS A 98 2.24 0.86 -7.18
C HIS A 98 2.36 1.30 -8.64
N SER A 99 1.99 2.54 -8.97
CA SER A 99 1.96 3.05 -10.34
C SER A 99 3.28 2.85 -11.09
N GLU A 100 4.43 3.04 -10.43
CA GLU A 100 5.74 2.80 -11.02
C GLU A 100 5.93 1.34 -11.42
N ARG A 101 5.39 0.38 -10.65
CA ARG A 101 5.47 -1.04 -11.00
C ARG A 101 4.54 -1.41 -12.16
N ARG A 102 3.37 -0.80 -12.21
CA ARG A 102 2.46 -0.92 -13.37
C ARG A 102 3.11 -0.35 -14.63
N GLN A 103 3.76 0.79 -14.51
CA GLN A 103 4.36 1.51 -15.64
C GLN A 103 5.68 0.88 -16.13
N TYR A 104 6.58 0.51 -15.22
CA TYR A 104 7.95 0.10 -15.57
C TYR A 104 8.20 -1.40 -15.51
N PHE A 105 7.36 -2.16 -14.80
CA PHE A 105 7.55 -3.59 -14.56
C PHE A 105 6.36 -4.42 -15.04
N SER A 106 5.51 -3.87 -15.89
CA SER A 106 4.37 -4.55 -16.54
C SER A 106 3.41 -5.23 -15.54
N GLU A 107 3.26 -4.68 -14.34
CA GLU A 107 2.25 -5.19 -13.40
C GLU A 107 0.85 -4.82 -13.87
N THR A 108 -0.04 -5.80 -13.86
CA THR A 108 -1.45 -5.69 -14.25
C THR A 108 -2.34 -5.88 -13.03
N ASP A 109 -3.62 -5.51 -13.15
CA ASP A 109 -4.61 -5.75 -12.08
C ASP A 109 -4.65 -7.24 -11.70
N GLU A 110 -4.52 -8.17 -12.69
CA GLU A 110 -4.45 -9.61 -12.41
C GLU A 110 -3.23 -9.99 -11.56
N THR A 111 -2.04 -9.47 -11.90
CA THR A 111 -0.83 -9.78 -11.12
C THR A 111 -0.85 -9.13 -9.73
N VAL A 112 -1.46 -7.96 -9.59
CA VAL A 112 -1.70 -7.31 -8.28
C VAL A 112 -2.64 -8.16 -7.43
N ASN A 113 -3.73 -8.67 -8.01
CA ASN A 113 -4.64 -9.58 -7.31
C ASN A 113 -3.92 -10.83 -6.80
N LYS A 114 -3.12 -11.50 -7.65
CA LYS A 114 -2.35 -12.68 -7.24
C LYS A 114 -1.42 -12.38 -6.06
N ARG A 115 -0.69 -11.25 -6.11
CA ARG A 115 0.18 -10.80 -5.02
C ARG A 115 -0.59 -10.46 -3.75
N THR A 116 -1.73 -9.79 -3.88
CA THR A 116 -2.61 -9.44 -2.77
C THR A 116 -3.07 -10.69 -2.02
N LYS A 117 -3.52 -11.70 -2.75
CA LYS A 117 -3.95 -12.97 -2.16
C LYS A 117 -2.79 -13.73 -1.49
N ALA A 118 -1.62 -13.78 -2.12
CA ALA A 118 -0.44 -14.40 -1.54
C ALA A 118 0.02 -13.69 -0.26
N ALA A 119 0.01 -12.36 -0.24
CA ALA A 119 0.34 -11.58 0.94
C ALA A 119 -0.64 -11.84 2.10
N LEU A 120 -1.95 -11.87 1.81
CA LEU A 120 -2.98 -12.19 2.80
C LEU A 120 -2.83 -13.61 3.35
N ALA A 121 -2.59 -14.59 2.47
CA ALA A 121 -2.37 -15.99 2.86
C ALA A 121 -1.14 -16.16 3.77
N ALA A 122 -0.08 -15.39 3.54
CA ALA A 122 1.09 -15.34 4.40
C ALA A 122 0.88 -14.53 5.70
N GLY A 123 -0.26 -13.86 5.87
CA GLY A 123 -0.56 -13.03 7.04
C GLY A 123 0.15 -11.68 7.02
N LEU A 124 0.50 -11.16 5.83
CA LEU A 124 0.90 -9.77 5.63
C LEU A 124 -0.34 -8.88 5.44
N LYS A 125 -0.14 -7.59 5.59
CA LYS A 125 -1.16 -6.57 5.33
C LYS A 125 -0.84 -5.83 4.03
N PRO A 126 -1.54 -6.12 2.91
CA PRO A 126 -1.31 -5.44 1.65
C PRO A 126 -1.70 -3.96 1.71
N ILE A 127 -0.84 -3.11 1.14
CA ILE A 127 -1.16 -1.73 0.76
C ILE A 127 -1.32 -1.73 -0.75
N VAL A 128 -2.57 -1.85 -1.22
CA VAL A 128 -2.89 -1.94 -2.65
C VAL A 128 -3.04 -0.54 -3.23
N CYS A 129 -2.21 -0.23 -4.21
CA CYS A 129 -2.17 1.07 -4.86
C CYS A 129 -3.08 1.10 -6.09
N VAL A 130 -3.89 2.14 -6.16
CA VAL A 130 -4.78 2.44 -7.29
C VAL A 130 -4.69 3.91 -7.67
N GLY A 131 -4.84 4.22 -8.94
CA GLY A 131 -4.78 5.59 -9.41
C GLY A 131 -4.88 5.68 -10.94
N GLU A 132 -5.38 6.80 -11.40
CA GLU A 132 -5.54 7.13 -12.82
C GLU A 132 -4.35 7.92 -13.36
N LEU A 133 -4.10 7.77 -14.67
CA LEU A 133 -3.16 8.55 -15.44
C LEU A 133 -3.73 9.95 -15.76
N LEU A 134 -2.86 10.88 -16.18
CA LEU A 134 -3.29 12.25 -16.54
C LEU A 134 -4.35 12.26 -17.65
N TRP A 135 -4.11 11.53 -18.73
CA TRP A 135 -5.05 11.48 -19.85
C TRP A 135 -6.40 10.84 -19.48
N GLU A 136 -6.39 9.86 -18.57
CA GLU A 136 -7.62 9.23 -18.06
C GLU A 136 -8.46 10.26 -17.28
N ARG A 137 -7.78 11.08 -16.47
CA ARG A 137 -8.44 12.18 -15.78
C ARG A 137 -8.94 13.28 -16.71
N GLU A 138 -8.15 13.65 -17.71
CA GLU A 138 -8.54 14.65 -18.72
C GLU A 138 -9.70 14.18 -19.61
N CYS A 139 -9.85 12.86 -19.79
CA CYS A 139 -10.99 12.23 -20.46
C CYS A 139 -12.21 11.98 -19.54
N ASP A 140 -12.12 12.40 -18.26
CA ASP A 140 -13.20 12.24 -17.27
C ASP A 140 -13.60 10.76 -16.99
N ILE A 141 -12.64 9.83 -17.10
CA ILE A 141 -12.82 8.38 -16.86
C ILE A 141 -12.15 7.90 -15.57
N THR A 142 -11.86 8.79 -14.63
CA THR A 142 -11.24 8.46 -13.34
C THR A 142 -11.99 7.36 -12.60
N GLU A 143 -13.33 7.48 -12.51
CA GLU A 143 -14.14 6.52 -11.77
C GLU A 143 -14.14 5.13 -12.40
N GLU A 144 -14.18 5.03 -13.72
CA GLU A 144 -14.12 3.77 -14.46
C GLU A 144 -12.77 3.05 -14.24
N VAL A 145 -11.67 3.82 -14.29
CA VAL A 145 -10.32 3.30 -14.06
C VAL A 145 -10.20 2.77 -12.64
N ILE A 146 -10.57 3.57 -11.66
CA ILE A 146 -10.52 3.20 -10.25
C ILE A 146 -11.45 2.00 -9.95
N ALA A 147 -12.68 2.01 -10.50
CA ALA A 147 -13.61 0.91 -10.32
C ALA A 147 -13.07 -0.41 -10.91
N ARG A 148 -12.43 -0.35 -12.08
CA ARG A 148 -11.77 -1.51 -12.69
C ARG A 148 -10.65 -2.04 -11.81
N GLN A 149 -9.71 -1.17 -11.38
CA GLN A 149 -8.59 -1.56 -10.53
C GLN A 149 -9.10 -2.19 -9.23
N ILE A 150 -10.01 -1.54 -8.51
CA ILE A 150 -10.58 -2.08 -7.26
C ILE A 150 -11.22 -3.44 -7.46
N LYS A 151 -12.03 -3.62 -8.50
CA LYS A 151 -12.73 -4.88 -8.77
C LYS A 151 -11.78 -6.03 -9.11
N LEU A 152 -10.74 -5.73 -9.88
CA LEU A 152 -9.79 -6.76 -10.34
C LEU A 152 -8.71 -7.03 -9.30
N ASP A 153 -8.14 -6.00 -8.67
CA ASP A 153 -7.11 -6.14 -7.63
C ASP A 153 -7.64 -6.91 -6.40
N LEU A 154 -8.94 -6.74 -6.09
CA LEU A 154 -9.61 -7.38 -4.96
C LEU A 154 -10.52 -8.56 -5.37
N PHE A 155 -10.38 -9.07 -6.58
CA PHE A 155 -11.21 -10.18 -7.05
C PHE A 155 -11.05 -11.42 -6.16
N ASN A 156 -12.18 -11.97 -5.68
CA ASN A 156 -12.23 -13.10 -4.75
C ASN A 156 -11.50 -12.85 -3.39
N VAL A 157 -11.36 -11.60 -2.98
CA VAL A 157 -11.00 -11.24 -1.60
C VAL A 157 -12.28 -11.23 -0.77
N THR A 158 -12.26 -11.93 0.36
CA THR A 158 -13.39 -12.01 1.28
C THR A 158 -13.54 -10.75 2.13
N ALA A 159 -14.71 -10.54 2.73
CA ALA A 159 -14.93 -9.41 3.64
C ALA A 159 -14.00 -9.44 4.87
N ASP A 160 -13.63 -10.61 5.36
CA ASP A 160 -12.70 -10.74 6.48
C ASP A 160 -11.25 -10.43 6.07
N GLU A 161 -10.82 -10.88 4.92
CA GLU A 161 -9.51 -10.54 4.35
C GLU A 161 -9.39 -9.05 4.08
N LEU A 162 -10.46 -8.40 3.61
CA LEU A 162 -10.50 -6.97 3.33
C LEU A 162 -10.18 -6.11 4.56
N LYS A 163 -10.44 -6.59 5.78
CA LYS A 163 -10.08 -5.91 7.03
C LYS A 163 -8.56 -5.71 7.18
N ASN A 164 -7.77 -6.53 6.51
CA ASN A 164 -6.31 -6.49 6.55
C ASN A 164 -5.70 -5.74 5.37
N ILE A 165 -6.50 -5.20 4.45
CA ILE A 165 -6.03 -4.45 3.29
C ILE A 165 -6.10 -2.95 3.56
N VAL A 166 -5.10 -2.24 3.08
CA VAL A 166 -5.11 -0.78 2.97
C VAL A 166 -5.18 -0.43 1.48
N ILE A 167 -6.09 0.44 1.08
CA ILE A 167 -6.09 0.98 -0.28
C ILE A 167 -5.39 2.33 -0.28
N ALA A 168 -4.37 2.46 -1.11
CA ALA A 168 -3.63 3.68 -1.33
C ALA A 168 -4.05 4.30 -2.67
N TYR A 169 -4.80 5.41 -2.60
CA TYR A 169 -5.05 6.19 -3.80
C TYR A 169 -3.85 7.09 -4.10
N GLU A 170 -3.28 6.90 -5.27
CA GLU A 170 -2.20 7.72 -5.79
C GLU A 170 -2.64 8.36 -7.12
N PRO A 171 -2.95 9.67 -7.14
CA PRO A 171 -3.21 10.38 -8.40
C PRO A 171 -1.92 10.38 -9.23
N VAL A 172 -1.79 9.41 -10.18
CA VAL A 172 -0.52 9.17 -10.91
C VAL A 172 -0.07 10.42 -11.65
N TRP A 173 -1.02 11.21 -12.14
CA TRP A 173 -0.78 12.50 -12.81
C TRP A 173 -0.11 13.56 -11.91
N ALA A 174 -0.18 13.40 -10.59
CA ALA A 174 0.49 14.29 -9.63
C ALA A 174 1.89 13.78 -9.23
N ILE A 175 2.26 12.55 -9.65
CA ILE A 175 3.52 11.95 -9.26
C ILE A 175 4.67 12.45 -10.17
N GLY A 176 5.61 13.25 -9.63
CA GLY A 176 6.78 13.73 -10.35
C GLY A 176 6.54 14.82 -11.40
N THR A 177 5.34 15.32 -11.50
CA THR A 177 4.94 16.29 -12.53
C THR A 177 4.94 17.75 -12.06
N GLY A 178 5.15 17.98 -10.75
CA GLY A 178 4.95 19.30 -10.14
C GLY A 178 3.48 19.66 -9.90
N LYS A 179 2.52 18.86 -10.39
CA LYS A 179 1.09 19.01 -10.08
C LYS A 179 0.80 18.41 -8.71
N THR A 180 -0.21 18.94 -8.03
CA THR A 180 -0.66 18.43 -6.73
C THR A 180 -2.18 18.27 -6.76
N ALA A 181 -2.69 17.11 -6.34
CA ALA A 181 -4.11 16.94 -6.15
C ALA A 181 -4.59 17.83 -4.98
N THR A 182 -5.72 18.51 -5.17
CA THR A 182 -6.37 19.22 -4.07
C THR A 182 -6.94 18.22 -3.05
N ALA A 183 -7.15 18.67 -1.82
CA ALA A 183 -7.79 17.84 -0.79
C ALA A 183 -9.19 17.39 -1.22
N TYR A 184 -9.92 18.23 -1.96
CA TYR A 184 -11.25 17.90 -2.50
C TYR A 184 -11.17 16.77 -3.52
N GLN A 185 -10.26 16.86 -4.51
CA GLN A 185 -10.06 15.81 -5.52
C GLN A 185 -9.68 14.48 -4.89
N ALA A 186 -8.80 14.50 -3.88
CA ALA A 186 -8.43 13.30 -3.17
C ALA A 186 -9.60 12.69 -2.38
N GLU A 187 -10.40 13.50 -1.68
CA GLU A 187 -11.55 13.03 -0.91
C GLU A 187 -12.65 12.46 -1.81
N GLU A 188 -12.92 13.09 -2.97
CA GLU A 188 -13.89 12.61 -3.96
C GLU A 188 -13.57 11.18 -4.42
N VAL A 189 -12.33 10.94 -4.91
CA VAL A 189 -11.92 9.61 -5.34
C VAL A 189 -11.87 8.62 -4.18
N CYS A 190 -11.42 9.05 -3.02
CA CYS A 190 -11.44 8.23 -1.82
C CYS A 190 -12.86 7.82 -1.39
N ALA A 191 -13.85 8.71 -1.53
CA ALA A 191 -15.25 8.39 -1.27
C ALA A 191 -15.79 7.39 -2.30
N PHE A 192 -15.45 7.58 -3.58
CA PHE A 192 -15.81 6.67 -4.65
C PHE A 192 -15.22 5.26 -4.46
N ILE A 193 -13.94 5.14 -4.06
CA ILE A 193 -13.30 3.86 -3.72
C ILE A 193 -14.09 3.13 -2.64
N ARG A 194 -14.44 3.83 -1.56
CA ARG A 194 -15.24 3.25 -0.46
C ARG A 194 -16.59 2.75 -0.95
N ALA A 195 -17.30 3.55 -1.73
CA ALA A 195 -18.58 3.19 -2.30
C ALA A 195 -18.47 1.98 -3.25
N THR A 196 -17.40 1.90 -4.04
CA THR A 196 -17.12 0.80 -4.96
C THR A 196 -16.86 -0.51 -4.22
N ILE A 197 -16.07 -0.46 -3.14
CA ILE A 197 -15.79 -1.64 -2.30
C ILE A 197 -17.04 -2.09 -1.55
N ALA A 198 -17.88 -1.18 -1.09
CA ALA A 198 -19.11 -1.50 -0.39
C ALA A 198 -20.14 -2.25 -1.26
N LYS A 199 -20.16 -2.01 -2.59
CA LYS A 199 -21.13 -2.65 -3.51
C LYS A 199 -20.99 -4.19 -3.61
N PRO A 200 -19.80 -4.79 -3.81
CA PRO A 200 -19.63 -6.25 -3.85
C PRO A 200 -19.83 -6.91 -2.48
N VAL A 201 -19.52 -6.17 -1.40
CA VAL A 201 -19.62 -6.64 -0.01
C VAL A 201 -21.01 -6.41 0.57
N SER A 202 -21.90 -5.72 -0.16
CA SER A 202 -23.21 -5.27 0.31
C SER A 202 -24.19 -6.40 0.65
N TYR A 203 -23.86 -7.65 0.37
CA TYR A 203 -24.66 -8.78 0.84
C TYR A 203 -24.38 -9.19 2.28
N THR A 204 -23.31 -8.67 2.94
CA THR A 204 -23.00 -9.07 4.31
C THR A 204 -22.37 -8.02 5.26
N HIS A 205 -21.64 -6.97 4.85
CA HIS A 205 -20.97 -6.12 5.84
C HIS A 205 -20.61 -4.71 5.34
N LEU A 206 -21.43 -3.71 5.65
CA LEU A 206 -21.14 -2.28 5.46
C LEU A 206 -20.09 -1.68 6.43
N ASP A 207 -19.76 -2.38 7.51
CA ASP A 207 -18.91 -1.85 8.60
C ASP A 207 -17.42 -2.20 8.52
N VAL A 208 -16.99 -2.91 7.49
CA VAL A 208 -15.69 -3.60 7.51
C VAL A 208 -14.52 -2.73 6.99
N TYR A 209 -14.78 -1.74 6.13
CA TYR A 209 -13.69 -0.99 5.52
C TYR A 209 -13.22 0.18 6.39
N LYS A 210 -12.16 -0.04 7.16
CA LYS A 210 -11.68 0.91 8.18
C LYS A 210 -10.36 1.62 7.84
N ARG A 211 -9.66 1.26 6.75
CA ARG A 211 -8.31 1.77 6.48
C ARG A 211 -8.18 2.30 5.06
N GLN A 212 -7.84 3.56 4.93
CA GLN A 212 -7.48 4.18 3.65
C GLN A 212 -6.32 5.14 3.87
N LEU A 213 -5.31 5.03 3.03
CA LEU A 213 -4.09 5.83 3.05
C LEU A 213 -4.07 6.74 1.82
N LEU A 214 -3.78 8.03 2.04
CA LEU A 214 -3.31 8.92 1.01
C LEU A 214 -1.78 8.92 1.08
N LEU A 215 -1.11 8.34 0.09
CA LEU A 215 0.35 8.44 0.00
C LEU A 215 0.72 9.90 -0.30
N ARG A 216 1.06 10.67 0.73
CA ARG A 216 1.68 11.98 0.53
C ARG A 216 3.16 11.78 0.22
N ARG A 217 3.62 12.44 -0.82
CA ARG A 217 5.03 12.67 -1.07
C ARG A 217 5.55 13.70 -0.08
N ASN A 218 6.74 13.46 0.41
CA ASN A 218 7.91 14.33 0.48
C ASN A 218 8.85 13.76 1.54
N PHE A 219 9.85 13.08 1.06
CA PHE A 219 11.14 13.06 1.74
C PHE A 219 12.21 13.37 0.69
#